data_5ff9cf3fd00ab3987f0899764f169a99
#
_entry.id   5ff9cf3fd00ab3987f0899764f169a99
#
_cell.length_a   1.000
_cell.length_b   1.000
_cell.length_c   1.000
_cell.angle_alpha   90.00
_cell.angle_beta   90.00
_cell.angle_gamma   90.00
#
_symmetry.space_group_name_H-M   'P 1'
#
loop_
_entity.id
_entity.type
_entity.pdbx_description
1 polymer ?
#
loop_
_entity_poly.entity_id
_entity_poly.type
_entity_poly.pdbx_seq_one_letter_code
_entity_poly.pdbx_strand_id
1 'polypeptide(L)'
;MDNFFAYQPLPYVKKIYYMDIDLYQYFLGRADQSVNEEVMMRRIDQQIKVTKIVASCVDLDEVRQKYPKLAVYMCRNISIMMAISSIHLLLINDRAALEKRKLLWNTIREEDKMLYLRLKYTTLSGFTYLPGKVGGKITVQGYRIARKLYQFQ
;
A
#
# COMPACT_ATOMS: atom_id res chain seq x y z
N MET A 1 7.92 5.97 -7.10
CA MET A 1 8.59 5.06 -8.06
C MET A 1 9.46 4.03 -7.36
N ASP A 2 10.04 4.35 -6.22
CA ASP A 2 10.99 3.49 -5.49
C ASP A 2 10.41 2.11 -5.12
N ASN A 3 9.15 2.08 -4.70
CA ASN A 3 8.46 0.81 -4.40
C ASN A 3 8.42 -0.15 -5.60
N PHE A 4 8.15 0.35 -6.80
CA PHE A 4 8.14 -0.49 -8.01
C PHE A 4 9.54 -1.00 -8.34
N PHE A 5 10.55 -0.12 -8.27
CA PHE A 5 11.94 -0.48 -8.53
C PHE A 5 12.46 -1.57 -7.57
N ALA A 6 12.09 -1.47 -6.28
CA ALA A 6 12.49 -2.47 -5.30
C ALA A 6 11.66 -3.76 -5.36
N TYR A 7 10.40 -3.70 -5.81
CA TYR A 7 9.45 -4.81 -5.79
C TYR A 7 9.59 -5.75 -7.00
N GLN A 8 9.67 -5.18 -8.20
CA GLN A 8 9.66 -5.95 -9.45
C GLN A 8 10.77 -7.01 -9.55
N PRO A 9 12.03 -6.76 -9.15
CA PRO A 9 13.10 -7.74 -9.28
C PRO A 9 13.08 -8.86 -8.26
N LEU A 10 12.27 -8.77 -7.18
CA LEU A 10 12.30 -9.73 -6.07
C LEU A 10 12.21 -11.20 -6.48
N PRO A 11 11.35 -11.63 -7.43
CA PRO A 11 11.28 -13.04 -7.85
C PRO A 11 12.54 -13.57 -8.52
N TYR A 12 13.40 -12.70 -9.02
CA TYR A 12 14.62 -13.03 -9.75
C TYR A 12 15.87 -12.99 -8.87
N VAL A 13 15.75 -12.47 -7.64
CA VAL A 13 16.87 -12.36 -6.69
C VAL A 13 17.21 -13.73 -6.12
N LYS A 14 18.45 -14.17 -6.35
CA LYS A 14 18.97 -15.45 -5.83
C LYS A 14 19.79 -15.30 -4.55
N LYS A 15 20.46 -14.16 -4.39
CA LYS A 15 21.30 -13.86 -3.22
C LYS A 15 21.11 -12.39 -2.84
N ILE A 16 21.01 -12.13 -1.55
CA ILE A 16 20.98 -10.79 -0.97
C ILE A 16 22.19 -10.69 -0.04
N TYR A 17 22.97 -9.64 -0.20
CA TYR A 17 24.05 -9.30 0.70
C TYR A 17 23.65 -8.07 1.53
N TYR A 18 23.59 -8.23 2.84
CA TYR A 18 23.33 -7.12 3.75
C TYR A 18 24.66 -6.55 4.23
N MET A 19 24.81 -5.22 4.11
CA MET A 19 25.95 -4.48 4.65
C MET A 19 25.44 -3.54 5.75
N ASP A 20 26.00 -3.67 6.94
CA ASP A 20 25.68 -2.80 8.08
C ASP A 20 26.48 -1.49 8.00
N ILE A 21 26.12 -0.67 7.01
CA ILE A 21 26.75 0.63 6.77
C ILE A 21 25.69 1.69 6.44
N ASP A 22 25.84 2.87 6.98
CA ASP A 22 24.98 4.03 6.75
C ASP A 22 25.30 4.69 5.40
N LEU A 23 24.79 4.09 4.31
CA LEU A 23 24.99 4.64 2.94
C LEU A 23 24.18 5.90 2.68
N TYR A 24 23.08 6.11 3.42
CA TYR A 24 22.18 7.22 3.20
C TYR A 24 21.64 7.75 4.53
N GLN A 25 21.84 9.04 4.77
CA GLN A 25 21.28 9.75 5.92
C GLN A 25 20.06 10.55 5.49
N TYR A 26 18.92 10.23 6.07
CA TYR A 26 17.65 10.89 5.76
C TYR A 26 17.26 11.86 6.87
N PHE A 27 17.26 13.15 6.55
CA PHE A 27 16.82 14.17 7.51
C PHE A 27 15.29 14.14 7.64
N LEU A 28 14.79 13.75 8.82
CA LEU A 28 13.36 13.70 9.14
C LEU A 28 12.87 15.07 9.64
N GLY A 29 11.61 15.40 9.34
CA GLY A 29 10.92 16.58 9.89
C GLY A 29 10.79 17.77 8.93
N ARG A 30 11.17 17.64 7.65
CA ARG A 30 10.91 18.69 6.65
C ARG A 30 9.45 18.65 6.21
N ALA A 31 8.82 19.83 6.07
CA ALA A 31 7.42 19.95 5.66
C ALA A 31 7.11 19.43 4.25
N ASP A 32 8.13 19.37 3.37
CA ASP A 32 8.01 18.92 1.97
C ASP A 32 8.26 17.42 1.78
N GLN A 33 8.48 16.67 2.86
CA GLN A 33 8.74 15.24 2.78
C GLN A 33 7.57 14.44 2.22
N SER A 34 7.91 13.42 1.42
CA SER A 34 6.93 12.54 0.79
C SER A 34 6.07 11.73 1.78
N VAL A 35 6.52 11.59 3.01
CA VAL A 35 5.80 10.91 4.11
C VAL A 35 4.84 11.84 4.88
N ASN A 36 4.90 13.17 4.63
CA ASN A 36 3.94 14.09 5.23
C ASN A 36 2.53 13.83 4.69
N GLU A 37 1.54 13.75 5.60
CA GLU A 37 0.16 13.40 5.26
C GLU A 37 -0.46 14.35 4.22
N GLU A 38 -0.23 15.65 4.34
CA GLU A 38 -0.72 16.64 3.38
C GLU A 38 -0.08 16.46 2.00
N VAL A 39 1.22 16.18 1.96
CA VAL A 39 1.95 15.89 0.71
C VAL A 39 1.43 14.61 0.07
N MET A 40 1.18 13.57 0.88
CA MET A 40 0.63 12.29 0.39
C MET A 40 -0.78 12.46 -0.16
N MET A 41 -1.66 13.22 0.51
CA MET A 41 -3.00 13.52 0.00
C MET A 41 -2.94 14.31 -1.31
N ARG A 42 -2.07 15.30 -1.42
CA ARG A 42 -1.88 16.09 -2.65
C ARG A 42 -1.35 15.23 -3.82
N ARG A 43 -0.54 14.20 -3.54
CA ARG A 43 0.05 13.28 -4.53
C ARG A 43 -0.70 11.94 -4.64
N ILE A 44 -1.95 11.89 -4.19
CA ILE A 44 -2.70 10.62 -4.10
C ILE A 44 -2.84 9.90 -5.44
N ASP A 45 -2.97 10.64 -6.55
CA ASP A 45 -3.08 10.03 -7.89
C ASP A 45 -1.79 9.30 -8.29
N GLN A 46 -0.63 9.84 -7.91
CA GLN A 46 0.64 9.18 -8.11
C GLN A 46 0.74 7.91 -7.27
N GLN A 47 0.32 7.95 -6.01
CA GLN A 47 0.29 6.79 -5.12
C GLN A 47 -0.61 5.68 -5.69
N ILE A 48 -1.82 6.01 -6.14
CA ILE A 48 -2.75 5.06 -6.78
C ILE A 48 -2.11 4.42 -8.01
N LYS A 49 -1.49 5.23 -8.89
CA LYS A 49 -0.83 4.73 -10.09
C LYS A 49 0.27 3.72 -9.77
N VAL A 50 1.14 4.04 -8.81
CA VAL A 50 2.23 3.16 -8.40
C VAL A 50 1.68 1.89 -7.74
N THR A 51 0.64 2.00 -6.91
CA THR A 51 -0.03 0.84 -6.28
C THR A 51 -0.57 -0.13 -7.33
N LYS A 52 -1.25 0.37 -8.37
CA LYS A 52 -1.74 -0.47 -9.47
C LYS A 52 -0.60 -1.17 -10.22
N ILE A 53 0.45 -0.42 -10.59
CA ILE A 53 1.62 -0.98 -11.29
C ILE A 53 2.26 -2.09 -10.45
N VAL A 54 2.48 -1.87 -9.14
CA VAL A 54 3.09 -2.87 -8.26
C VAL A 54 2.19 -4.10 -8.10
N ALA A 55 0.87 -3.91 -8.05
CA ALA A 55 -0.07 -5.02 -7.92
C ALA A 55 -0.14 -5.93 -9.15
N SER A 56 0.17 -5.39 -10.36
CA SER A 56 0.07 -6.13 -11.62
C SER A 56 1.41 -6.54 -12.24
N CYS A 57 2.55 -6.05 -11.72
CA CYS A 57 3.86 -6.27 -12.36
C CYS A 57 4.45 -7.68 -12.18
N VAL A 58 3.89 -8.51 -11.29
CA VAL A 58 4.37 -9.87 -11.00
C VAL A 58 3.18 -10.78 -10.75
N ASP A 59 3.19 -11.96 -11.36
CA ASP A 59 2.23 -13.03 -11.04
C ASP A 59 2.58 -13.66 -9.68
N LEU A 60 1.80 -13.28 -8.64
CA LEU A 60 2.02 -13.77 -7.28
C LEU A 60 1.67 -15.24 -7.10
N ASP A 61 0.84 -15.84 -7.95
CA ASP A 61 0.53 -17.27 -7.87
C ASP A 61 1.68 -18.11 -8.43
N GLU A 62 2.35 -17.64 -9.50
CA GLU A 62 3.59 -18.25 -9.97
C GLU A 62 4.71 -18.15 -8.93
N VAL A 63 4.90 -16.96 -8.33
CA VAL A 63 5.89 -16.78 -7.25
C VAL A 63 5.58 -17.68 -6.07
N ARG A 64 4.31 -17.86 -5.71
CA ARG A 64 3.89 -18.70 -4.58
C ARG A 64 4.22 -20.17 -4.78
N GLN A 65 4.09 -20.67 -6.00
CA GLN A 65 4.45 -22.07 -6.32
C GLN A 65 5.95 -22.33 -6.09
N LYS A 66 6.81 -21.38 -6.42
CA LYS A 66 8.27 -21.50 -6.33
C LYS A 66 8.82 -21.04 -4.96
N TYR A 67 8.29 -19.94 -4.45
CA TYR A 67 8.80 -19.21 -3.28
C TYR A 67 7.65 -18.72 -2.38
N PRO A 68 6.97 -19.61 -1.64
CA PRO A 68 5.75 -19.27 -0.89
C PRO A 68 5.95 -18.14 0.14
N LYS A 69 7.09 -18.10 0.82
CA LYS A 69 7.40 -17.03 1.79
C LYS A 69 7.60 -15.67 1.12
N LEU A 70 8.23 -15.67 -0.05
CA LEU A 70 8.40 -14.45 -0.84
C LEU A 70 7.04 -13.92 -1.32
N ALA A 71 6.16 -14.78 -1.83
CA ALA A 71 4.82 -14.39 -2.25
C ALA A 71 3.99 -13.75 -1.10
N VAL A 72 4.12 -14.28 0.12
CA VAL A 72 3.50 -13.68 1.31
C VAL A 72 4.06 -12.28 1.59
N TYR A 73 5.39 -12.12 1.54
CA TYR A 73 6.04 -10.83 1.70
C TYR A 73 5.58 -9.83 0.63
N MET A 74 5.57 -10.24 -0.63
CA MET A 74 5.14 -9.40 -1.75
C MET A 74 3.66 -9.00 -1.65
N CYS A 75 2.77 -9.93 -1.30
CA CYS A 75 1.36 -9.64 -1.06
C CYS A 75 1.18 -8.64 0.10
N ARG A 76 1.97 -8.78 1.18
CA ARG A 76 1.97 -7.85 2.32
C ARG A 76 2.39 -6.45 1.91
N ASN A 77 3.38 -6.32 1.04
CA ASN A 77 3.82 -5.02 0.50
C ASN A 77 2.67 -4.33 -0.26
N ILE A 78 2.01 -5.04 -1.18
CA ILE A 78 0.82 -4.53 -1.89
C ILE A 78 -0.26 -4.11 -0.89
N SER A 79 -0.51 -4.93 0.15
CA SER A 79 -1.50 -4.62 1.18
C SER A 79 -1.20 -3.29 1.90
N ILE A 80 0.05 -3.02 2.22
CA ILE A 80 0.46 -1.75 2.83
C ILE A 80 0.17 -0.59 1.88
N MET A 81 0.52 -0.71 0.60
CA MET A 81 0.26 0.31 -0.41
C MET A 81 -1.24 0.56 -0.61
N MET A 82 -2.05 -0.50 -0.63
CA MET A 82 -3.52 -0.41 -0.70
C MET A 82 -4.11 0.26 0.54
N ALA A 83 -3.61 -0.07 1.73
CA ALA A 83 -4.05 0.54 2.99
C ALA A 83 -3.72 2.04 3.02
N ILE A 84 -2.49 2.42 2.68
CA ILE A 84 -2.04 3.82 2.59
C ILE A 84 -2.94 4.59 1.61
N SER A 85 -3.12 4.07 0.39
CA SER A 85 -3.97 4.72 -0.63
C SER A 85 -5.41 4.88 -0.14
N SER A 86 -6.00 3.83 0.45
CA SER A 86 -7.38 3.85 0.94
C SER A 86 -7.58 4.82 2.10
N ILE A 87 -6.63 4.87 3.05
CA ILE A 87 -6.68 5.77 4.21
C ILE A 87 -6.62 7.22 3.76
N HIS A 88 -5.67 7.59 2.89
CA HIS A 88 -5.55 8.98 2.42
C HIS A 88 -6.77 9.42 1.61
N LEU A 89 -7.36 8.54 0.79
CA LEU A 89 -8.61 8.82 0.09
C LEU A 89 -9.80 9.01 1.06
N LEU A 90 -9.83 8.27 2.18
CA LEU A 90 -10.82 8.47 3.23
C LEU A 90 -10.58 9.74 4.06
N LEU A 91 -9.33 10.20 4.20
CA LEU A 91 -8.99 11.47 4.86
C LEU A 91 -9.39 12.67 4.01
N ILE A 92 -9.17 12.62 2.69
CA ILE A 92 -9.64 13.62 1.72
C ILE A 92 -11.18 13.71 1.78
N ASN A 93 -11.88 12.56 1.78
CA ASN A 93 -13.31 12.40 2.04
C ASN A 93 -14.25 13.22 1.13
N ASP A 94 -13.81 13.66 -0.02
CA ASP A 94 -14.68 14.22 -1.04
C ASP A 94 -15.24 13.11 -1.96
N ARG A 95 -16.24 13.46 -2.79
CA ARG A 95 -16.87 12.49 -3.70
C ARG A 95 -15.87 11.87 -4.67
N ALA A 96 -14.94 12.67 -5.20
CA ALA A 96 -13.95 12.21 -6.16
C ALA A 96 -12.96 11.22 -5.52
N ALA A 97 -12.49 11.49 -4.29
CA ALA A 97 -11.60 10.59 -3.55
C ALA A 97 -12.29 9.26 -3.23
N LEU A 98 -13.55 9.28 -2.81
CA LEU A 98 -14.30 8.05 -2.52
C LEU A 98 -14.53 7.20 -3.79
N GLU A 99 -14.79 7.83 -4.93
CA GLU A 99 -14.88 7.13 -6.22
C GLU A 99 -13.51 6.56 -6.66
N LYS A 100 -12.42 7.31 -6.50
CA LYS A 100 -11.05 6.81 -6.76
C LYS A 100 -10.72 5.59 -5.90
N ARG A 101 -11.11 5.60 -4.61
CA ARG A 101 -10.93 4.44 -3.72
C ARG A 101 -11.69 3.22 -4.23
N LYS A 102 -12.95 3.38 -4.59
CA LYS A 102 -13.78 2.31 -5.16
C LYS A 102 -13.18 1.76 -6.45
N LEU A 103 -12.74 2.67 -7.34
CA LEU A 103 -12.12 2.30 -8.60
C LEU A 103 -10.81 1.53 -8.39
N LEU A 104 -9.96 1.94 -7.43
CA LEU A 104 -8.72 1.24 -7.11
C LEU A 104 -9.00 -0.23 -6.71
N TRP A 105 -9.92 -0.47 -5.79
CA TRP A 105 -10.30 -1.81 -5.36
C TRP A 105 -10.94 -2.64 -6.47
N ASN A 106 -11.76 -2.02 -7.32
CA ASN A 106 -12.37 -2.70 -8.47
C ASN A 106 -11.31 -3.08 -9.51
N THR A 107 -10.34 -2.20 -9.80
CA THR A 107 -9.22 -2.52 -10.71
C THR A 107 -8.49 -3.78 -10.25
N ILE A 108 -8.10 -3.84 -8.96
CA ILE A 108 -7.42 -5.04 -8.44
C ILE A 108 -8.31 -6.29 -8.56
N ARG A 109 -9.61 -6.16 -8.31
CA ARG A 109 -10.56 -7.28 -8.41
C ARG A 109 -10.71 -7.79 -9.85
N GLU A 110 -10.69 -6.89 -10.82
CA GLU A 110 -10.82 -7.19 -12.26
C GLU A 110 -9.54 -7.80 -12.83
N GLU A 111 -8.38 -7.28 -12.41
CA GLU A 111 -7.07 -7.74 -12.88
C GLU A 111 -6.63 -9.06 -12.22
N ASP A 112 -6.79 -9.18 -10.89
CA ASP A 112 -6.43 -10.37 -10.11
C ASP A 112 -7.43 -10.62 -8.97
N LYS A 113 -8.40 -11.50 -9.21
CA LYS A 113 -9.42 -11.86 -8.23
C LYS A 113 -8.84 -12.55 -6.99
N MET A 114 -7.78 -13.34 -7.14
CA MET A 114 -7.16 -14.05 -6.01
C MET A 114 -6.39 -13.07 -5.12
N LEU A 115 -5.62 -12.16 -5.70
CA LEU A 115 -4.97 -11.08 -4.99
C LEU A 115 -6.01 -10.21 -4.25
N TYR A 116 -7.10 -9.82 -4.92
CA TYR A 116 -8.19 -9.06 -4.31
C TYR A 116 -8.75 -9.75 -3.06
N LEU A 117 -9.05 -11.06 -3.15
CA LEU A 117 -9.58 -11.81 -2.01
C LEU A 117 -8.58 -11.88 -0.85
N ARG A 118 -7.30 -12.08 -1.14
CA ARG A 118 -6.23 -12.06 -0.13
C ARG A 118 -6.13 -10.69 0.53
N LEU A 119 -6.05 -9.61 -0.25
CA LEU A 119 -5.97 -8.25 0.26
C LEU A 119 -7.16 -7.89 1.15
N LYS A 120 -8.35 -8.34 0.78
CA LYS A 120 -9.58 -8.04 1.49
C LYS A 120 -9.76 -8.82 2.80
N TYR A 121 -9.37 -10.09 2.82
CA TYR A 121 -9.75 -10.99 3.93
C TYR A 121 -8.57 -11.46 4.78
N THR A 122 -7.34 -11.41 4.28
CA THR A 122 -6.19 -11.99 4.98
C THR A 122 -5.08 -10.98 5.30
N THR A 123 -5.25 -9.72 4.92
CA THR A 123 -4.22 -8.71 5.10
C THR A 123 -4.73 -7.41 5.72
N LEU A 124 -3.80 -6.53 6.10
CA LEU A 124 -4.10 -5.23 6.73
C LEU A 124 -5.04 -4.36 5.88
N SER A 125 -4.91 -4.39 4.55
CA SER A 125 -5.74 -3.57 3.68
C SER A 125 -7.23 -3.88 3.78
N GLY A 126 -7.61 -5.09 4.19
CA GLY A 126 -9.00 -5.47 4.42
C GLY A 126 -9.73 -4.59 5.43
N PHE A 127 -9.05 -4.16 6.49
CA PHE A 127 -9.62 -3.21 7.47
C PHE A 127 -9.94 -1.85 6.86
N THR A 128 -9.28 -1.49 5.76
CA THR A 128 -9.56 -0.24 5.05
C THR A 128 -10.67 -0.38 4.01
N TYR A 129 -11.18 -1.59 3.77
CA TYR A 129 -12.25 -1.87 2.81
C TYR A 129 -13.65 -1.78 3.40
N LEU A 130 -13.79 -1.48 4.69
CA LEU A 130 -15.09 -1.42 5.35
C LEU A 130 -16.09 -0.56 4.55
N PRO A 131 -17.32 -1.08 4.30
CA PRO A 131 -18.29 -0.42 3.44
C PRO A 131 -18.98 0.76 4.13
N GLY A 132 -19.48 1.69 3.30
CA GLY A 132 -20.32 2.79 3.73
C GLY A 132 -19.60 3.88 4.53
N LYS A 133 -20.35 4.89 4.94
CA LYS A 133 -19.82 6.04 5.69
C LYS A 133 -19.31 5.66 7.08
N VAL A 134 -19.98 4.69 7.74
CA VAL A 134 -19.58 4.21 9.07
C VAL A 134 -18.23 3.48 8.99
N GLY A 135 -18.08 2.56 8.02
CA GLY A 135 -16.83 1.85 7.82
C GLY A 135 -15.65 2.79 7.53
N GLY A 136 -15.86 3.82 6.73
CA GLY A 136 -14.86 4.85 6.49
C GLY A 136 -14.44 5.60 7.77
N LYS A 137 -15.40 5.97 8.61
CA LYS A 137 -15.12 6.62 9.91
C LYS A 137 -14.32 5.71 10.84
N ILE A 138 -14.68 4.43 10.94
CA ILE A 138 -13.95 3.44 11.76
C ILE A 138 -12.51 3.31 11.28
N THR A 139 -12.29 3.20 9.97
CA THR A 139 -10.95 3.12 9.38
C THR A 139 -10.11 4.35 9.73
N VAL A 140 -10.65 5.56 9.55
CA VAL A 140 -9.95 6.80 9.85
C VAL A 140 -9.64 6.93 11.35
N GLN A 141 -10.56 6.55 12.23
CA GLN A 141 -10.30 6.57 13.67
C GLN A 141 -9.22 5.56 14.08
N GLY A 142 -9.28 4.34 13.54
CA GLY A 142 -8.24 3.33 13.76
C GLY A 142 -6.86 3.83 13.31
N TYR A 143 -6.78 4.47 12.15
CA TYR A 143 -5.55 5.10 11.66
C TYR A 143 -5.04 6.19 12.62
N ARG A 144 -5.92 7.10 13.08
CA ARG A 144 -5.53 8.18 14.02
C ARG A 144 -5.01 7.64 15.34
N ILE A 145 -5.62 6.57 15.87
CA ILE A 145 -5.16 5.89 17.08
C ILE A 145 -3.80 5.26 16.84
N ALA A 146 -3.63 4.50 15.74
CA ALA A 146 -2.36 3.89 15.39
C ALA A 146 -1.25 4.93 15.22
N ARG A 147 -1.53 6.04 14.51
CA ARG A 147 -0.59 7.15 14.35
C ARG A 147 -0.13 7.73 15.70
N LYS A 148 -1.06 7.93 16.65
CA LYS A 148 -0.75 8.44 17.98
C LYS A 148 0.10 7.45 18.80
N LEU A 149 -0.20 6.15 18.72
CA LEU A 149 0.52 5.11 19.47
C LEU A 149 1.94 4.86 18.94
N TYR A 150 2.10 4.86 17.63
CA TYR A 150 3.38 4.52 16.98
C TYR A 150 4.17 5.74 16.52
N GLN A 151 3.68 6.97 16.82
CA GLN A 151 4.33 8.24 16.47
C GLN A 151 4.78 8.33 15.00
N PHE A 152 4.02 7.74 14.07
CA PHE A 152 4.32 7.97 12.66
C PHE A 152 4.08 9.44 12.33
N GLN A 153 5.06 10.05 11.70
CA GLN A 153 4.93 11.40 11.14
C GLN A 153 4.25 11.34 9.78
#